data_a71734cee918cd245c97856377a9d831
#
_entry.id   a71734cee918cd245c97856377a9d831
#
_cell.length_a   1.000
_cell.length_b   1.000
_cell.length_c   1.000
_cell.angle_alpha   90.00
_cell.angle_beta   90.00
_cell.angle_gamma   90.00
#
_symmetry.space_group_name_H-M   'P 1'
#
loop_
_entity.id
_entity.type
_entity.pdbx_description
1 polymer ?
#
loop_
_entity_poly.entity_id
_entity_poly.type
_entity_poly.pdbx_seq_one_letter_code
_entity_poly.pdbx_strand_id
1 'polypeptide(L)'
;FKQKTAYEISLGLVGSEMCIRDSPSIQPIKNNDLTRIASGFGMRTDPFDKSRKMHKGMDFSAPRNTPVYAASNGIIVRADSRSTGYGKHIRIDHGYGFVTLYAHLNSYNVKRGQTVKKGDIIGFVGNTGRSKGLHLHYEVIKDGRSVNPVNYFYGNLTPEEFDEVLRISVQENQSLD
;
A
#
# COMPACT_ATOMS: atom_id res chain seq x y z
N PHE A 1 -23.02 13.46 22.34
CA PHE A 1 -21.75 12.79 21.99
C PHE A 1 -21.66 12.77 20.46
N LYS A 2 -20.77 13.62 19.84
CA LYS A 2 -20.45 13.46 18.42
C LYS A 2 -19.69 12.14 18.26
N GLN A 3 -20.21 11.21 17.47
CA GLN A 3 -19.44 10.05 17.04
C GLN A 3 -18.22 10.54 16.25
N LYS A 4 -17.01 10.10 16.65
CA LYS A 4 -15.80 10.38 15.89
C LYS A 4 -15.90 9.69 14.54
N THR A 5 -15.50 10.39 13.47
CA THR A 5 -15.40 9.79 12.13
C THR A 5 -14.33 8.71 12.11
N ALA A 6 -14.39 7.78 11.15
CA ALA A 6 -13.35 6.77 10.95
C ALA A 6 -11.97 7.41 10.76
N TYR A 7 -11.92 8.59 10.12
CA TYR A 7 -10.73 9.41 9.96
C TYR A 7 -10.14 9.88 11.30
N GLU A 8 -10.95 10.42 12.22
CA GLU A 8 -10.51 10.86 13.55
C GLU A 8 -10.05 9.70 14.44
N ILE A 9 -10.69 8.53 14.30
CA ILE A 9 -10.29 7.29 14.99
C ILE A 9 -8.93 6.82 14.46
N SER A 10 -8.72 6.86 13.15
CA SER A 10 -7.45 6.49 12.52
C SER A 10 -6.30 7.38 12.97
N LEU A 11 -6.49 8.70 13.03
CA LEU A 11 -5.51 9.64 13.58
C LEU A 11 -5.19 9.35 15.06
N GLY A 12 -6.18 8.97 15.85
CA GLY A 12 -6.01 8.63 17.28
C GLY A 12 -5.23 7.33 17.51
N LEU A 13 -5.26 6.39 16.55
CA LEU A 13 -4.53 5.12 16.63
C LEU A 13 -3.04 5.23 16.30
N VAL A 14 -2.60 6.31 15.67
CA VAL A 14 -1.20 6.48 15.23
C VAL A 14 -0.28 7.00 16.34
N GLY A 15 -0.82 7.49 17.45
CA GLY A 15 -0.02 7.93 18.60
C GLY A 15 0.55 9.35 18.49
N SER A 16 1.61 9.67 19.25
CA SER A 16 2.17 11.01 19.36
C SER A 16 2.63 11.60 18.01
N GLU A 17 2.76 12.92 17.90
CA GLU A 17 3.15 13.67 16.70
C GLU A 17 4.38 13.09 15.96
N MET A 18 5.28 12.42 16.68
CA MET A 18 6.47 11.79 16.11
C MET A 18 6.14 10.54 15.29
N CYS A 19 5.11 9.76 15.68
CA CYS A 19 4.64 8.59 14.93
C CYS A 19 3.87 8.97 13.66
N ILE A 20 3.20 10.12 13.66
CA ILE A 20 2.44 10.61 12.49
C ILE A 20 3.37 11.00 11.34
N ARG A 21 4.55 11.58 11.64
CA ARG A 21 5.53 11.99 10.61
C ARG A 21 6.15 10.82 9.85
N ASP A 22 6.33 9.69 10.52
CA ASP A 22 7.08 8.54 10.01
C ASP A 22 6.18 7.35 9.63
N SER A 23 4.86 7.42 9.91
CA SER A 23 3.90 6.43 9.42
C SER A 23 3.64 6.59 7.92
N PRO A 24 3.32 5.47 7.21
CA PRO A 24 3.05 5.48 5.76
C PRO A 24 1.72 6.18 5.43
N SER A 25 1.72 7.51 5.38
CA SER A 25 0.51 8.35 5.44
C SER A 25 -0.08 8.74 4.08
N ILE A 26 0.53 8.36 2.96
CA ILE A 26 0.01 8.66 1.62
C ILE A 26 -0.20 7.39 0.81
N GLN A 27 -1.14 7.45 -0.15
CA GLN A 27 -1.31 6.39 -1.14
C GLN A 27 -0.04 6.24 -1.99
N PRO A 28 0.35 5.00 -2.35
CA PRO A 28 1.60 4.74 -3.07
C PRO A 28 1.54 5.10 -4.56
N ILE A 29 0.37 5.42 -5.09
CA ILE A 29 0.14 5.96 -6.45
C ILE A 29 -0.80 7.15 -6.39
N LYS A 30 -0.79 7.99 -7.43
CA LYS A 30 -1.80 9.04 -7.60
C LYS A 30 -3.16 8.40 -7.90
N ASN A 31 -4.16 8.70 -7.08
CA ASN A 31 -5.51 8.14 -7.13
C ASN A 31 -6.54 9.20 -6.72
N ASN A 32 -6.49 10.35 -7.38
CA ASN A 32 -7.28 11.53 -7.01
C ASN A 32 -8.79 11.33 -7.15
N ASP A 33 -9.20 10.41 -8.03
CA ASP A 33 -10.61 10.05 -8.28
C ASP A 33 -11.04 8.76 -7.53
N LEU A 34 -10.16 8.19 -6.73
CA LEU A 34 -10.34 6.94 -5.95
C LEU A 34 -10.69 5.71 -6.80
N THR A 35 -10.63 5.78 -8.13
CA THR A 35 -11.05 4.71 -9.04
C THR A 35 -10.04 3.56 -9.16
N ARG A 36 -8.83 3.72 -8.61
CA ARG A 36 -7.74 2.76 -8.77
C ARG A 36 -7.71 1.62 -7.78
N ILE A 37 -8.56 1.64 -6.75
CA ILE A 37 -8.62 0.58 -5.75
C ILE A 37 -9.32 -0.64 -6.36
N ALA A 38 -8.56 -1.70 -6.60
CA ALA A 38 -9.05 -2.93 -7.21
C ALA A 38 -9.41 -4.00 -6.18
N SER A 39 -8.68 -4.08 -5.06
CA SER A 39 -8.94 -5.05 -3.99
C SER A 39 -8.37 -4.56 -2.67
N GLY A 40 -9.14 -4.70 -1.59
CA GLY A 40 -8.76 -4.30 -0.24
C GLY A 40 -8.06 -5.41 0.55
N PHE A 41 -7.68 -5.07 1.77
CA PHE A 41 -7.08 -5.96 2.75
C PHE A 41 -8.15 -6.91 3.34
N GLY A 42 -7.82 -8.19 3.49
CA GLY A 42 -8.72 -9.14 4.14
C GLY A 42 -8.88 -10.47 3.40
N MET A 43 -9.82 -11.26 3.87
CA MET A 43 -10.13 -12.56 3.26
C MET A 43 -10.84 -12.39 1.93
N ARG A 44 -10.25 -12.92 0.85
CA ARG A 44 -10.84 -12.88 -0.49
C ARG A 44 -10.65 -14.19 -1.23
N THR A 45 -11.31 -14.35 -2.37
CA THR A 45 -11.12 -15.48 -3.28
C THR A 45 -9.84 -15.27 -4.10
N ASP A 46 -8.89 -16.19 -3.99
CA ASP A 46 -7.66 -16.20 -4.79
C ASP A 46 -8.01 -16.36 -6.29
N PRO A 47 -7.46 -15.49 -7.16
CA PRO A 47 -7.85 -15.52 -8.58
C PRO A 47 -7.30 -16.72 -9.32
N PHE A 48 -6.30 -17.44 -8.81
CA PHE A 48 -5.64 -18.57 -9.45
C PHE A 48 -6.29 -19.91 -9.08
N ASP A 49 -6.37 -20.22 -7.79
CA ASP A 49 -6.85 -21.53 -7.31
C ASP A 49 -8.27 -21.49 -6.72
N LYS A 50 -8.89 -20.31 -6.66
CA LYS A 50 -10.25 -20.09 -6.16
C LYS A 50 -10.46 -20.38 -4.67
N SER A 51 -9.40 -20.66 -3.92
CA SER A 51 -9.47 -20.80 -2.48
C SER A 51 -9.63 -19.45 -1.78
N ARG A 52 -10.16 -19.44 -0.56
CA ARG A 52 -10.18 -18.23 0.27
C ARG A 52 -8.81 -18.02 0.91
N LYS A 53 -8.19 -16.87 0.63
CA LYS A 53 -6.88 -16.48 1.16
C LYS A 53 -6.91 -15.08 1.75
N MET A 54 -6.03 -14.87 2.72
CA MET A 54 -5.79 -13.56 3.30
C MET A 54 -4.99 -12.68 2.34
N HIS A 55 -5.59 -11.61 1.85
CA HIS A 55 -4.89 -10.55 1.15
C HIS A 55 -4.23 -9.62 2.17
N LYS A 56 -2.90 -9.61 2.19
CA LYS A 56 -2.10 -8.92 3.21
C LYS A 56 -1.89 -7.42 2.92
N GLY A 57 -2.46 -6.92 1.84
CA GLY A 57 -2.27 -5.57 1.38
C GLY A 57 -3.48 -5.01 0.67
N MET A 58 -3.23 -4.12 -0.26
CA MET A 58 -4.23 -3.46 -1.09
C MET A 58 -3.71 -3.37 -2.52
N ASP A 59 -4.59 -3.67 -3.49
CA ASP A 59 -4.25 -3.63 -4.90
C ASP A 59 -4.77 -2.36 -5.56
N PHE A 60 -3.89 -1.69 -6.29
CA PHE A 60 -4.22 -0.50 -7.08
C PHE A 60 -4.05 -0.82 -8.56
N SER A 61 -5.16 -0.87 -9.30
CA SER A 61 -5.14 -1.00 -10.76
C SER A 61 -4.59 0.27 -11.40
N ALA A 62 -3.57 0.15 -12.23
CA ALA A 62 -2.97 1.29 -12.91
C ALA A 62 -2.26 0.85 -14.19
N PRO A 63 -2.14 1.73 -15.20
CA PRO A 63 -1.38 1.45 -16.41
C PRO A 63 0.08 1.08 -16.10
N ARG A 64 0.69 0.29 -17.01
CA ARG A 64 2.13 0.00 -16.93
C ARG A 64 2.94 1.28 -16.84
N ASN A 65 3.97 1.28 -16.03
CA ASN A 65 4.85 2.43 -15.80
C ASN A 65 4.20 3.63 -15.09
N THR A 66 3.02 3.49 -14.50
CA THR A 66 2.53 4.49 -13.55
C THR A 66 3.55 4.63 -12.42
N PRO A 67 3.97 5.86 -12.05
CA PRO A 67 4.92 6.08 -10.96
C PRO A 67 4.39 5.57 -9.62
N VAL A 68 5.28 4.93 -8.86
CA VAL A 68 5.03 4.44 -7.48
C VAL A 68 5.85 5.29 -6.53
N TYR A 69 5.22 5.78 -5.47
CA TYR A 69 5.78 6.73 -4.52
C TYR A 69 6.02 6.09 -3.15
N ALA A 70 7.10 6.50 -2.48
CA ALA A 70 7.33 6.15 -1.09
C ALA A 70 6.24 6.74 -0.19
N ALA A 71 5.55 5.91 0.58
CA ALA A 71 4.42 6.33 1.42
C ALA A 71 4.83 7.14 2.65
N SER A 72 6.11 7.08 3.05
CA SER A 72 6.74 7.88 4.09
C SER A 72 8.26 7.96 3.88
N ASN A 73 8.96 8.75 4.71
CA ASN A 73 10.41 8.74 4.79
C ASN A 73 10.90 7.36 5.23
N GLY A 74 12.10 6.94 4.82
CA GLY A 74 12.65 5.66 5.26
C GLY A 74 13.91 5.23 4.52
N ILE A 75 14.31 3.98 4.79
CA ILE A 75 15.48 3.34 4.18
C ILE A 75 15.01 2.12 3.40
N ILE A 76 15.49 1.95 2.18
CA ILE A 76 15.24 0.76 1.37
C ILE A 76 15.94 -0.43 2.01
N VAL A 77 15.18 -1.36 2.58
CA VAL A 77 15.73 -2.59 3.17
C VAL A 77 15.76 -3.74 2.17
N ARG A 78 14.94 -3.66 1.11
CA ARG A 78 14.93 -4.63 0.01
C ARG A 78 14.54 -3.98 -1.31
N ALA A 79 15.26 -4.33 -2.38
CA ALA A 79 14.90 -4.10 -3.77
C ALA A 79 15.31 -5.38 -4.55
N ASP A 80 14.33 -6.19 -4.95
CA ASP A 80 14.54 -7.54 -5.45
C ASP A 80 13.67 -7.83 -6.67
N SER A 81 14.25 -8.55 -7.64
CA SER A 81 13.58 -8.95 -8.88
C SER A 81 13.32 -10.46 -9.00
N ARG A 82 13.69 -11.26 -7.99
CA ARG A 82 13.71 -12.73 -8.04
C ARG A 82 12.57 -13.42 -7.28
N SER A 83 11.62 -12.66 -6.72
CA SER A 83 10.51 -13.26 -6.00
C SER A 83 9.48 -13.86 -6.95
N THR A 84 9.15 -15.13 -6.78
CA THR A 84 8.10 -15.82 -7.55
C THR A 84 6.69 -15.32 -7.23
N GLY A 85 6.44 -14.88 -5.97
CA GLY A 85 5.17 -14.30 -5.52
C GLY A 85 5.07 -12.83 -5.87
N TYR A 86 5.80 -11.98 -5.17
CA TYR A 86 5.77 -10.52 -5.32
C TYR A 86 6.38 -9.99 -6.62
N GLY A 87 7.10 -10.82 -7.37
CA GLY A 87 7.84 -10.35 -8.55
C GLY A 87 8.89 -9.30 -8.17
N LYS A 88 9.06 -8.28 -9.01
CA LYS A 88 9.90 -7.14 -8.69
C LYS A 88 9.24 -6.34 -7.57
N HIS A 89 9.93 -6.19 -6.45
CA HIS A 89 9.37 -5.53 -5.27
C HIS A 89 10.40 -4.75 -4.47
N ILE A 90 9.89 -3.80 -3.70
CA ILE A 90 10.65 -2.93 -2.80
C ILE A 90 10.07 -3.08 -1.39
N ARG A 91 10.93 -3.03 -0.36
CA ARG A 91 10.52 -2.81 1.03
C ARG A 91 11.25 -1.61 1.60
N ILE A 92 10.52 -0.76 2.29
CA ILE A 92 11.03 0.44 2.96
C ILE A 92 10.77 0.29 4.46
N ASP A 93 11.82 0.44 5.25
CA ASP A 93 11.73 0.57 6.71
C ASP A 93 11.61 2.06 7.05
N HIS A 94 10.53 2.41 7.73
CA HIS A 94 10.20 3.78 8.14
C HIS A 94 10.55 4.06 9.61
N GLY A 95 11.12 3.07 10.31
CA GLY A 95 11.31 3.13 11.75
C GLY A 95 10.03 2.78 12.53
N TYR A 96 10.15 2.77 13.85
CA TYR A 96 9.03 2.50 14.79
C TYR A 96 8.23 1.24 14.49
N GLY A 97 8.84 0.22 13.86
CA GLY A 97 8.20 -1.03 13.46
C GLY A 97 7.33 -0.95 12.19
N PHE A 98 7.36 0.17 11.46
CA PHE A 98 6.66 0.31 10.17
C PHE A 98 7.54 -0.09 9.00
N VAL A 99 7.05 -1.01 8.19
CA VAL A 99 7.63 -1.39 6.90
C VAL A 99 6.54 -1.34 5.84
N THR A 100 6.83 -0.77 4.67
CA THR A 100 5.94 -0.86 3.50
C THR A 100 6.53 -1.75 2.43
N LEU A 101 5.66 -2.45 1.69
CA LEU A 101 6.02 -3.30 0.56
C LEU A 101 5.27 -2.84 -0.69
N TYR A 102 5.99 -2.81 -1.81
CA TYR A 102 5.49 -2.41 -3.13
C TYR A 102 5.86 -3.51 -4.12
N ALA A 103 4.88 -4.23 -4.66
CA ALA A 103 5.11 -5.42 -5.47
C ALA A 103 4.54 -5.34 -6.89
N HIS A 104 4.82 -6.38 -7.68
CA HIS A 104 4.45 -6.54 -9.10
C HIS A 104 4.98 -5.43 -10.02
N LEU A 105 6.08 -4.77 -9.60
CA LEU A 105 6.67 -3.64 -10.33
C LEU A 105 7.20 -4.05 -11.71
N ASN A 106 7.13 -3.14 -12.68
CA ASN A 106 7.82 -3.27 -13.96
C ASN A 106 9.32 -2.98 -13.79
N SER A 107 9.65 -1.91 -13.09
CA SER A 107 11.01 -1.50 -12.76
C SER A 107 11.04 -0.70 -11.47
N TYR A 108 12.25 -0.53 -10.92
CA TYR A 108 12.50 0.35 -9.78
C TYR A 108 13.86 1.04 -9.98
N ASN A 109 14.01 2.23 -9.38
CA ASN A 109 15.18 3.10 -9.51
C ASN A 109 15.90 3.33 -8.18
N VAL A 110 15.66 2.47 -7.20
CA VAL A 110 16.25 2.52 -5.86
C VAL A 110 17.07 1.27 -5.56
N LYS A 111 17.97 1.36 -4.58
CA LYS A 111 18.81 0.24 -4.12
C LYS A 111 18.75 0.08 -2.60
N ARG A 112 19.04 -1.12 -2.11
CA ARG A 112 19.15 -1.41 -0.68
C ARG A 112 20.12 -0.44 0.01
N GLY A 113 19.73 0.08 1.16
CA GLY A 113 20.48 1.06 1.96
C GLY A 113 20.23 2.52 1.55
N GLN A 114 19.52 2.78 0.45
CA GLN A 114 19.18 4.13 0.03
C GLN A 114 18.12 4.74 0.94
N THR A 115 18.33 5.99 1.37
CA THR A 115 17.31 6.80 2.03
C THR A 115 16.37 7.40 1.00
N VAL A 116 15.08 7.38 1.29
CA VAL A 116 14.01 7.98 0.47
C VAL A 116 13.14 8.88 1.34
N LYS A 117 12.56 9.90 0.73
CA LYS A 117 11.57 10.79 1.35
C LYS A 117 10.15 10.40 0.91
N LYS A 118 9.17 10.73 1.74
CA LYS A 118 7.76 10.63 1.40
C LYS A 118 7.49 11.33 0.07
N GLY A 119 6.85 10.63 -0.87
CA GLY A 119 6.55 11.13 -2.21
C GLY A 119 7.66 10.96 -3.25
N ASP A 120 8.84 10.45 -2.88
CA ASP A 120 9.85 10.10 -3.87
C ASP A 120 9.37 8.98 -4.79
N ILE A 121 9.67 9.06 -6.09
CA ILE A 121 9.40 7.97 -7.04
C ILE A 121 10.43 6.86 -6.79
N ILE A 122 9.94 5.67 -6.42
CA ILE A 122 10.76 4.51 -6.10
C ILE A 122 10.72 3.42 -7.15
N GLY A 123 9.67 3.41 -8.00
CA GLY A 123 9.48 2.41 -9.04
C GLY A 123 8.27 2.71 -9.91
N PHE A 124 7.88 1.73 -10.72
CA PHE A 124 6.83 1.84 -11.72
C PHE A 124 5.96 0.60 -11.75
N VAL A 125 4.64 0.79 -11.85
CA VAL A 125 3.64 -0.29 -11.90
C VAL A 125 3.91 -1.27 -13.05
N GLY A 126 3.73 -2.55 -12.76
CA GLY A 126 3.90 -3.63 -13.73
C GLY A 126 2.91 -4.78 -13.55
N ASN A 127 3.40 -5.98 -13.92
CA ASN A 127 2.66 -7.24 -13.82
C ASN A 127 3.67 -8.39 -13.70
N THR A 128 4.59 -8.29 -12.73
CA THR A 128 5.63 -9.31 -12.50
C THR A 128 5.28 -10.20 -11.31
N GLY A 129 5.81 -11.43 -11.29
CA GLY A 129 5.51 -12.40 -10.24
C GLY A 129 4.13 -13.05 -10.42
N ARG A 130 3.46 -13.37 -9.30
CA ARG A 130 2.13 -13.99 -9.30
C ARG A 130 1.05 -12.91 -9.42
N SER A 131 0.75 -12.48 -10.63
CA SER A 131 -0.18 -11.41 -10.93
C SER A 131 -0.94 -11.69 -12.24
N LYS A 132 -2.25 -11.38 -12.28
CA LYS A 132 -3.12 -11.56 -13.45
C LYS A 132 -3.34 -10.29 -14.27
N GLY A 133 -2.91 -9.14 -13.77
CA GLY A 133 -3.15 -7.88 -14.45
C GLY A 133 -2.21 -6.78 -14.00
N LEU A 134 -2.25 -5.65 -14.70
CA LEU A 134 -1.47 -4.47 -14.34
C LEU A 134 -1.99 -3.86 -13.03
N HIS A 135 -1.22 -3.97 -11.95
CA HIS A 135 -1.54 -3.36 -10.66
C HIS A 135 -0.29 -3.18 -9.79
N LEU A 136 -0.42 -2.37 -8.77
CA LEU A 136 0.50 -2.30 -7.65
C LEU A 136 -0.14 -3.05 -6.46
N HIS A 137 0.54 -4.04 -5.92
CA HIS A 137 0.23 -4.60 -4.62
C HIS A 137 1.01 -3.84 -3.54
N TYR A 138 0.30 -3.31 -2.54
CA TYR A 138 0.86 -2.48 -1.48
C TYR A 138 0.51 -3.02 -0.10
N GLU A 139 1.52 -3.24 0.74
CA GLU A 139 1.32 -3.65 2.14
C GLU A 139 1.87 -2.62 3.12
N VAL A 140 1.18 -2.49 4.24
CA VAL A 140 1.70 -1.88 5.47
C VAL A 140 1.91 -2.98 6.50
N ILE A 141 3.12 -3.03 7.05
CA ILE A 141 3.52 -4.01 8.07
C ILE A 141 3.87 -3.21 9.32
N LYS A 142 3.22 -3.51 10.44
CA LYS A 142 3.47 -2.93 11.74
C LYS A 142 3.90 -4.02 12.72
N ASP A 143 5.08 -3.87 13.31
CA ASP A 143 5.66 -4.84 14.26
C ASP A 143 5.62 -6.29 13.72
N GLY A 144 6.00 -6.45 12.44
CA GLY A 144 6.07 -7.73 11.74
C GLY A 144 4.72 -8.32 11.28
N ARG A 145 3.60 -7.62 11.48
CA ARG A 145 2.26 -8.07 11.06
C ARG A 145 1.69 -7.15 9.98
N SER A 146 1.14 -7.73 8.91
CA SER A 146 0.41 -6.96 7.91
C SER A 146 -0.87 -6.37 8.52
N VAL A 147 -1.08 -5.08 8.30
CA VAL A 147 -2.24 -4.31 8.77
C VAL A 147 -2.96 -3.67 7.59
N ASN A 148 -4.22 -3.30 7.78
CA ASN A 148 -5.01 -2.69 6.70
C ASN A 148 -4.41 -1.34 6.28
N PRO A 149 -3.91 -1.19 5.03
CA PRO A 149 -3.26 0.03 4.56
C PRO A 149 -4.17 1.27 4.58
N VAL A 150 -5.49 1.09 4.43
CA VAL A 150 -6.47 2.19 4.43
C VAL A 150 -6.36 3.03 5.68
N ASN A 151 -6.12 2.43 6.83
CA ASN A 151 -6.02 3.13 8.12
C ASN A 151 -4.89 4.17 8.19
N TYR A 152 -4.03 4.21 7.17
CA TYR A 152 -2.85 5.09 7.11
C TYR A 152 -2.92 6.14 6.00
N PHE A 153 -3.98 6.20 5.17
CA PHE A 153 -4.07 7.15 4.04
C PHE A 153 -4.59 8.55 4.42
N TYR A 154 -4.44 8.95 5.68
CA TYR A 154 -4.90 10.25 6.17
C TYR A 154 -4.03 11.44 5.76
N GLY A 155 -2.85 11.22 5.17
CA GLY A 155 -1.91 12.31 4.82
C GLY A 155 -2.21 13.04 3.51
N ASN A 156 -3.10 12.49 2.66
CA ASN A 156 -3.43 13.05 1.35
C ASN A 156 -4.90 12.87 0.95
N LEU A 157 -5.77 12.59 1.92
CA LEU A 157 -7.21 12.46 1.71
C LEU A 157 -7.97 13.40 2.64
N THR A 158 -9.09 13.94 2.17
CA THR A 158 -10.06 14.59 3.04
C THR A 158 -10.80 13.53 3.88
N PRO A 159 -11.50 13.91 4.95
CA PRO A 159 -12.32 12.98 5.72
C PRO A 159 -13.35 12.21 4.87
N GLU A 160 -13.98 12.91 3.91
CA GLU A 160 -14.97 12.34 2.99
C GLU A 160 -14.34 11.33 2.02
N GLU A 161 -13.17 11.68 1.45
CA GLU A 161 -12.39 10.78 0.57
C GLU A 161 -11.91 9.55 1.36
N PHE A 162 -11.52 9.72 2.62
CA PHE A 162 -11.10 8.61 3.48
C PHE A 162 -12.25 7.63 3.76
N ASP A 163 -13.45 8.14 4.07
CA ASP A 163 -14.64 7.31 4.27
C ASP A 163 -15.02 6.56 2.98
N GLU A 164 -14.89 7.20 1.81
CA GLU A 164 -15.12 6.55 0.51
C GLU A 164 -14.09 5.44 0.24
N VAL A 165 -12.80 5.68 0.52
CA VAL A 165 -11.76 4.64 0.39
C VAL A 165 -12.05 3.45 1.31
N LEU A 166 -12.48 3.69 2.54
CA LEU A 166 -12.93 2.62 3.45
C LEU A 166 -14.06 1.81 2.82
N ARG A 167 -15.09 2.48 2.28
CA ARG A 167 -16.26 1.84 1.67
C ARG A 167 -15.87 0.97 0.46
N ILE A 168 -15.01 1.50 -0.41
CA ILE A 168 -14.54 0.77 -1.61
C ILE A 168 -13.65 -0.42 -1.21
N SER A 169 -12.80 -0.26 -0.20
CA SER A 169 -11.84 -1.29 0.21
C SER A 169 -12.47 -2.56 0.79
N VAL A 170 -13.69 -2.49 1.29
CA VAL A 170 -14.40 -3.66 1.86
C VAL A 170 -15.28 -4.38 0.81
N GLN A 171 -15.43 -3.83 -0.39
CA GLN A 171 -16.18 -4.49 -1.46
C GLN A 171 -15.39 -5.69 -2.00
N GLU A 172 -16.07 -6.79 -2.31
CA GLU A 172 -15.48 -7.91 -3.05
C GLU A 172 -15.23 -7.49 -4.49
N ASN A 173 -14.11 -6.82 -4.73
CA ASN A 173 -13.67 -6.38 -6.04
C ASN A 173 -12.75 -7.41 -6.69
N GLN A 174 -12.29 -7.09 -7.91
CA GLN A 174 -11.47 -7.98 -8.72
C GLN A 174 -10.12 -8.30 -8.05
N SER A 175 -9.94 -9.55 -7.63
CA SER A 175 -8.65 -10.06 -7.14
C SER A 175 -7.66 -10.19 -8.30
N LEU A 176 -6.46 -9.61 -8.16
CA LEU A 176 -5.43 -9.55 -9.21
C LEU A 176 -4.17 -10.37 -8.89
N ASP A 177 -3.99 -10.80 -7.63
CA ASP A 177 -2.87 -11.63 -7.18
C ASP A 177 -3.26 -12.75 -6.18
#